data_8d73a0610a39db05e106d13208eb3069
#
_entry.id   8d73a0610a39db05e106d13208eb3069
#
_cell.length_a   1.000
_cell.length_b   1.000
_cell.length_c   1.000
_cell.angle_alpha   90.00
_cell.angle_beta   90.00
_cell.angle_gamma   90.00
#
_symmetry.space_group_name_H-M   'P 1'
#
loop_
_entity.id
_entity.type
_entity.pdbx_description
1 polymer ?
#
loop_
_entity_poly.entity_id
_entity_poly.type
_entity_poly.pdbx_seq_one_letter_code
_entity_poly.pdbx_strand_id
1 'polypeptide(L)'
;MARRTKEEAQETRSTIMMEALGLFCQHGVATTSLSDIARAAGVTRGAIYWHFKDKEELFLALWHEMCAPLSHLLNASIDVDEPDPLGKFTTFLIEVLRTVAMCPAHQLMFRIMFKMMQPDSELTSIRALIQDEIQQHTQNMRCSLTNAVHRGQLPSTLSVERAAILLHCSVDGLIMNWLNQHERFDLAADAEALVQALIFSLRHNLGQP
;
A
#
# COMPACT_ATOMS: atom_id res chain seq x y z
N MET A 1 13.15 36.31 11.62
CA MET A 1 13.12 35.02 10.90
C MET A 1 12.04 35.12 9.83
N ALA A 2 12.39 34.96 8.54
CA ALA A 2 11.41 34.96 7.47
C ALA A 2 10.46 33.76 7.67
N ARG A 3 9.15 34.01 7.57
CA ARG A 3 8.13 32.97 7.62
C ARG A 3 8.30 32.13 6.35
N ARG A 4 8.66 30.85 6.49
CA ARG A 4 8.71 29.91 5.37
C ARG A 4 7.39 29.95 4.62
N THR A 5 7.43 29.93 3.28
CA THR A 5 6.22 29.83 2.46
C THR A 5 5.61 28.44 2.67
N LYS A 6 4.32 28.29 2.34
CA LYS A 6 3.63 26.99 2.42
C LYS A 6 4.31 25.95 1.52
N GLU A 7 4.84 26.38 0.39
CA GLU A 7 5.58 25.55 -0.58
C GLU A 7 6.91 25.04 0.01
N GLU A 8 7.73 25.92 0.59
CA GLU A 8 8.99 25.53 1.27
C GLU A 8 8.75 24.56 2.44
N ALA A 9 7.64 24.71 3.15
CA ALA A 9 7.25 23.79 4.21
C ALA A 9 6.89 22.41 3.63
N GLN A 10 6.17 22.36 2.53
CA GLN A 10 5.81 21.11 1.86
C GLN A 10 7.04 20.40 1.27
N GLU A 11 7.94 21.13 0.62
CA GLU A 11 9.21 20.58 0.11
C GLU A 11 10.05 19.99 1.25
N THR A 12 10.14 20.69 2.39
CA THR A 12 10.83 20.19 3.59
C THR A 12 10.19 18.91 4.09
N ARG A 13 8.85 18.84 4.15
CA ARG A 13 8.11 17.66 4.58
C ARG A 13 8.39 16.46 3.66
N SER A 14 8.34 16.65 2.36
CA SER A 14 8.62 15.61 1.37
C SER A 14 10.07 15.12 1.46
N THR A 15 11.04 16.01 1.67
CA THR A 15 12.45 15.65 1.89
C THR A 15 12.61 14.78 3.13
N ILE A 16 12.00 15.18 4.26
CA ILE A 16 12.02 14.38 5.50
C ILE A 16 11.46 12.97 5.26
N MET A 17 10.35 12.87 4.54
CA MET A 17 9.69 11.59 4.25
C MET A 17 10.56 10.68 3.36
N MET A 18 11.19 11.22 2.33
CA MET A 18 12.08 10.43 1.46
C MET A 18 13.32 9.92 2.19
N GLU A 19 13.96 10.75 3.01
CA GLU A 19 15.11 10.34 3.83
C GLU A 19 14.71 9.31 4.89
N ALA A 20 13.53 9.47 5.50
CA ALA A 20 13.00 8.50 6.44
C ALA A 20 12.79 7.13 5.78
N LEU A 21 12.21 7.08 4.59
CA LEU A 21 11.98 5.84 3.84
C LEU A 21 13.30 5.11 3.57
N GLY A 22 14.34 5.84 3.13
CA GLY A 22 15.67 5.29 2.90
C GLY A 22 16.31 4.71 4.16
N LEU A 23 16.29 5.47 5.26
CA LEU A 23 16.84 5.04 6.55
C LEU A 23 16.07 3.85 7.16
N PHE A 24 14.75 3.85 7.06
CA PHE A 24 13.92 2.72 7.51
C PHE A 24 14.23 1.44 6.74
N CYS A 25 14.48 1.53 5.45
CA CYS A 25 14.87 0.38 4.65
C CYS A 25 16.26 -0.15 5.02
N GLN A 26 17.24 0.75 5.22
CA GLN A 26 18.63 0.40 5.49
C GLN A 26 18.83 -0.13 6.92
N HIS A 27 18.32 0.59 7.90
CA HIS A 27 18.59 0.33 9.33
C HIS A 27 17.40 -0.31 10.05
N GLY A 28 16.22 -0.29 9.45
CA GLY A 28 14.97 -0.69 10.10
C GLY A 28 14.32 0.48 10.85
N VAL A 29 13.00 0.38 11.00
CA VAL A 29 12.19 1.43 11.65
C VAL A 29 12.50 1.53 13.14
N ALA A 30 12.80 0.40 13.83
CA ALA A 30 13.10 0.38 15.27
C ALA A 30 14.32 1.23 15.60
N THR A 31 15.40 1.01 14.91
CA THR A 31 16.73 1.58 15.18
C THR A 31 16.90 3.02 14.67
N THR A 32 16.04 3.48 13.76
CA THR A 32 16.09 4.83 13.20
C THR A 32 15.36 5.83 14.09
N SER A 33 16.04 6.91 14.48
CA SER A 33 15.45 8.01 15.26
C SER A 33 15.02 9.19 14.37
N LEU A 34 14.07 10.02 14.85
CA LEU A 34 13.74 11.29 14.18
C LEU A 34 14.96 12.22 14.06
N SER A 35 15.92 12.12 14.98
CA SER A 35 17.17 12.92 14.93
C SER A 35 18.08 12.45 13.78
N ASP A 36 18.13 11.16 13.50
CA ASP A 36 18.90 10.63 12.35
C ASP A 36 18.26 11.06 11.03
N ILE A 37 16.94 11.01 10.96
CA ILE A 37 16.17 11.47 9.78
C ILE A 37 16.37 12.99 9.57
N ALA A 38 16.29 13.80 10.64
CA ALA A 38 16.54 15.24 10.53
C ALA A 38 17.94 15.55 10.00
N ARG A 39 18.95 14.80 10.45
CA ARG A 39 20.34 14.92 9.98
C ARG A 39 20.46 14.56 8.50
N ALA A 40 19.85 13.47 8.07
CA ALA A 40 19.87 13.05 6.67
C ALA A 40 19.14 14.06 5.76
N ALA A 41 17.99 14.56 6.21
CA ALA A 41 17.21 15.57 5.49
C ALA A 41 17.84 16.99 5.50
N GLY A 42 18.97 17.19 6.21
CA GLY A 42 19.62 18.51 6.31
C GLY A 42 18.79 19.54 7.07
N VAL A 43 17.88 19.10 7.96
CA VAL A 43 17.00 19.98 8.74
C VAL A 43 17.36 19.95 10.23
N THR A 44 16.94 20.98 10.96
CA THR A 44 17.13 20.99 12.42
C THR A 44 16.17 19.99 13.11
N ARG A 45 16.56 19.53 14.31
CA ARG A 45 15.69 18.70 15.14
C ARG A 45 14.32 19.38 15.43
N GLY A 46 14.31 20.71 15.63
CA GLY A 46 13.06 21.44 15.82
C GLY A 46 12.18 21.45 14.56
N ALA A 47 12.79 21.49 13.37
CA ALA A 47 12.05 21.47 12.13
C ALA A 47 11.34 20.13 11.86
N ILE A 48 11.97 18.97 12.19
CA ILE A 48 11.29 17.69 12.01
C ILE A 48 10.10 17.54 12.99
N TYR A 49 10.24 17.98 14.24
CA TYR A 49 9.14 17.95 15.22
C TYR A 49 7.99 18.93 14.90
N TRP A 50 8.24 19.92 14.04
CA TRP A 50 7.19 20.79 13.52
C TRP A 50 6.33 20.06 12.48
N HIS A 51 6.90 19.12 11.73
CA HIS A 51 6.20 18.35 10.68
C HIS A 51 5.61 17.05 11.20
N PHE A 52 6.27 16.38 12.14
CA PHE A 52 5.90 15.04 12.63
C PHE A 52 6.13 14.95 14.13
N LYS A 53 5.09 14.66 14.87
CA LYS A 53 5.11 14.52 16.33
C LYS A 53 6.03 13.37 16.79
N ASP A 54 5.94 12.25 16.09
CA ASP A 54 6.66 11.02 16.38
C ASP A 54 6.93 10.22 15.10
N LYS A 55 7.58 9.09 15.26
CA LYS A 55 7.96 8.20 14.17
C LYS A 55 6.77 7.46 13.55
N GLU A 56 5.76 7.20 14.35
CA GLU A 56 4.50 6.60 13.98
C GLU A 56 3.73 7.50 13.00
N GLU A 57 3.59 8.77 13.33
CA GLU A 57 2.95 9.75 12.45
C GLU A 57 3.70 9.90 11.12
N LEU A 58 5.02 9.95 11.16
CA LEU A 58 5.84 9.99 9.94
C LEU A 58 5.65 8.74 9.09
N PHE A 59 5.59 7.56 9.69
CA PHE A 59 5.37 6.30 8.97
C PHE A 59 3.99 6.25 8.32
N LEU A 60 2.94 6.62 9.05
CA LEU A 60 1.58 6.70 8.51
C LEU A 60 1.46 7.72 7.38
N ALA A 61 2.12 8.86 7.53
CA ALA A 61 2.14 9.88 6.47
C ALA A 61 2.80 9.35 5.18
N LEU A 62 3.91 8.60 5.30
CA LEU A 62 4.54 7.89 4.18
C LEU A 62 3.56 6.92 3.51
N TRP A 63 2.89 6.09 4.31
CA TRP A 63 1.92 5.12 3.83
C TRP A 63 0.78 5.79 3.06
N HIS A 64 0.15 6.79 3.65
CA HIS A 64 -0.97 7.51 3.03
C HIS A 64 -0.56 8.24 1.74
N GLU A 65 0.62 8.87 1.70
CA GLU A 65 1.11 9.56 0.49
C GLU A 65 1.35 8.57 -0.65
N MET A 66 1.79 7.35 -0.34
CA MET A 66 1.98 6.30 -1.33
C MET A 66 0.68 5.69 -1.83
N CYS A 67 -0.34 5.60 -0.98
CA CYS A 67 -1.66 5.10 -1.38
C CYS A 67 -2.50 6.16 -2.14
N ALA A 68 -2.23 7.46 -1.94
CA ALA A 68 -3.03 8.56 -2.47
C ALA A 68 -3.23 8.54 -4.01
N PRO A 69 -2.22 8.24 -4.85
CA PRO A 69 -2.38 8.24 -6.30
C PRO A 69 -3.43 7.24 -6.81
N LEU A 70 -3.63 6.13 -6.11
CA LEU A 70 -4.55 5.05 -6.49
C LEU A 70 -5.87 5.07 -5.74
N SER A 71 -6.00 5.96 -4.74
CA SER A 71 -7.19 6.03 -3.88
C SER A 71 -8.49 6.28 -4.66
N HIS A 72 -8.43 7.03 -5.76
CA HIS A 72 -9.61 7.31 -6.57
C HIS A 72 -10.18 6.05 -7.25
N LEU A 73 -9.34 5.11 -7.69
CA LEU A 73 -9.77 3.84 -8.28
C LEU A 73 -10.42 2.93 -7.24
N LEU A 74 -9.81 2.84 -6.07
CA LEU A 74 -10.36 2.08 -4.96
C LEU A 74 -11.68 2.68 -4.50
N ASN A 75 -11.75 4.01 -4.29
CA ASN A 75 -12.97 4.70 -3.88
C ASN A 75 -14.10 4.53 -4.88
N ALA A 76 -13.80 4.58 -6.19
CA ALA A 76 -14.81 4.30 -7.21
C ALA A 76 -15.33 2.85 -7.10
N SER A 77 -14.48 1.86 -6.86
CA SER A 77 -14.92 0.46 -6.77
C SER A 77 -15.80 0.14 -5.56
N ILE A 78 -15.67 0.90 -4.47
CA ILE A 78 -16.50 0.75 -3.26
C ILE A 78 -17.78 1.58 -3.30
N ASP A 79 -17.93 2.47 -4.28
CA ASP A 79 -19.16 3.24 -4.47
C ASP A 79 -20.30 2.30 -4.92
N VAL A 80 -21.42 2.34 -4.20
CA VAL A 80 -22.59 1.49 -4.48
C VAL A 80 -23.27 1.85 -5.81
N ASP A 81 -23.09 3.09 -6.28
CA ASP A 81 -23.67 3.60 -7.51
C ASP A 81 -22.77 3.37 -8.75
N GLU A 82 -21.52 2.94 -8.56
CA GLU A 82 -20.63 2.62 -9.67
C GLU A 82 -21.24 1.52 -10.56
N PRO A 83 -21.36 1.74 -11.86
CA PRO A 83 -21.89 0.73 -12.78
C PRO A 83 -20.92 -0.43 -13.05
N ASP A 84 -19.61 -0.21 -12.93
CA ASP A 84 -18.56 -1.21 -13.14
C ASP A 84 -17.57 -1.31 -11.98
N PRO A 85 -18.02 -1.70 -10.77
CA PRO A 85 -17.15 -1.82 -9.60
C PRO A 85 -16.03 -2.85 -9.80
N LEU A 86 -16.28 -3.95 -10.52
CA LEU A 86 -15.27 -4.97 -10.79
C LEU A 86 -14.17 -4.45 -11.72
N GLY A 87 -14.53 -3.70 -12.76
CA GLY A 87 -13.56 -3.09 -13.67
C GLY A 87 -12.69 -2.06 -12.96
N LYS A 88 -13.28 -1.20 -12.12
CA LYS A 88 -12.52 -0.23 -11.29
C LYS A 88 -11.57 -0.94 -10.34
N PHE A 89 -12.05 -1.98 -9.66
CA PHE A 89 -11.22 -2.76 -8.74
C PHE A 89 -10.09 -3.52 -9.47
N THR A 90 -10.38 -4.11 -10.63
CA THR A 90 -9.38 -4.77 -11.48
C THR A 90 -8.29 -3.79 -11.89
N THR A 91 -8.68 -2.60 -12.37
CA THR A 91 -7.74 -1.53 -12.73
C THR A 91 -6.90 -1.10 -11.53
N PHE A 92 -7.51 -0.93 -10.34
CA PHE A 92 -6.79 -0.63 -9.12
C PHE A 92 -5.69 -1.66 -8.82
N LEU A 93 -6.01 -2.96 -8.88
CA LEU A 93 -5.03 -4.03 -8.61
C LEU A 93 -3.88 -4.03 -9.64
N ILE A 94 -4.18 -3.81 -10.91
CA ILE A 94 -3.16 -3.71 -11.98
C ILE A 94 -2.23 -2.54 -11.71
N GLU A 95 -2.79 -1.37 -11.38
CA GLU A 95 -2.00 -0.15 -11.13
C GLU A 95 -1.18 -0.26 -9.83
N VAL A 96 -1.64 -0.99 -8.81
CA VAL A 96 -0.82 -1.32 -7.63
C VAL A 96 0.44 -2.08 -8.06
N LEU A 97 0.31 -3.16 -8.83
CA LEU A 97 1.44 -3.96 -9.28
C LEU A 97 2.40 -3.14 -10.16
N ARG A 98 1.88 -2.37 -11.12
CA ARG A 98 2.68 -1.49 -11.99
C ARG A 98 3.42 -0.42 -11.19
N THR A 99 2.73 0.23 -10.25
CA THR A 99 3.31 1.27 -9.40
C THR A 99 4.46 0.72 -8.56
N VAL A 100 4.29 -0.46 -7.96
CA VAL A 100 5.36 -1.13 -7.21
C VAL A 100 6.55 -1.46 -8.13
N ALA A 101 6.29 -1.98 -9.33
CA ALA A 101 7.35 -2.33 -10.27
C ALA A 101 8.16 -1.11 -10.73
N MET A 102 7.52 0.05 -10.90
CA MET A 102 8.13 1.23 -11.52
C MET A 102 8.64 2.26 -10.50
N CYS A 103 8.18 2.24 -9.26
CA CYS A 103 8.50 3.27 -8.27
C CYS A 103 9.37 2.73 -7.12
N PRO A 104 10.66 3.12 -7.04
CA PRO A 104 11.56 2.67 -5.97
C PRO A 104 11.03 2.95 -4.55
N ALA A 105 10.32 4.06 -4.34
CA ALA A 105 9.74 4.39 -3.04
C ALA A 105 8.70 3.35 -2.59
N HIS A 106 7.83 2.90 -3.52
CA HIS A 106 6.86 1.83 -3.23
C HIS A 106 7.56 0.50 -2.93
N GLN A 107 8.61 0.15 -3.68
CA GLN A 107 9.41 -1.05 -3.41
C GLN A 107 10.00 -1.03 -1.99
N LEU A 108 10.59 0.10 -1.57
CA LEU A 108 11.14 0.27 -0.23
C LEU A 108 10.05 0.12 0.84
N MET A 109 8.89 0.74 0.65
CA MET A 109 7.77 0.65 1.59
C MET A 109 7.27 -0.79 1.75
N PHE A 110 7.04 -1.52 0.64
CA PHE A 110 6.62 -2.92 0.72
C PHE A 110 7.68 -3.79 1.41
N ARG A 111 8.98 -3.56 1.16
CA ARG A 111 10.06 -4.26 1.88
C ARG A 111 10.00 -4.00 3.39
N ILE A 112 9.77 -2.75 3.80
CA ILE A 112 9.63 -2.38 5.21
C ILE A 112 8.40 -3.09 5.81
N MET A 113 7.25 -3.03 5.15
CA MET A 113 6.02 -3.67 5.62
C MET A 113 6.19 -5.18 5.80
N PHE A 114 6.69 -5.89 4.80
CA PHE A 114 6.88 -7.34 4.89
C PHE A 114 7.88 -7.72 6.00
N LYS A 115 8.94 -6.92 6.20
CA LYS A 115 9.87 -7.11 7.31
C LYS A 115 9.21 -6.89 8.67
N MET A 116 8.35 -5.89 8.80
CA MET A 116 7.67 -5.57 10.06
C MET A 116 6.56 -6.57 10.41
N MET A 117 6.00 -7.27 9.44
CA MET A 117 5.00 -8.33 9.68
C MET A 117 5.63 -9.62 10.23
N GLN A 118 6.96 -9.75 10.25
CA GLN A 118 7.61 -10.93 10.84
C GLN A 118 7.44 -10.95 12.36
N PRO A 119 7.31 -12.16 12.99
CA PRO A 119 7.01 -12.30 14.42
C PRO A 119 7.99 -11.61 15.36
N ASP A 120 9.27 -11.54 14.97
CA ASP A 120 10.38 -11.01 15.77
C ASP A 120 10.57 -9.48 15.68
N SER A 121 9.62 -8.77 15.08
CA SER A 121 9.68 -7.30 14.96
C SER A 121 9.44 -6.63 16.30
N GLU A 122 10.42 -5.85 16.80
CA GLU A 122 10.38 -5.13 18.10
C GLU A 122 9.37 -3.96 18.15
N LEU A 123 8.70 -3.63 17.02
CA LEU A 123 7.86 -2.43 16.90
C LEU A 123 6.38 -2.75 17.04
N THR A 124 5.92 -2.91 18.27
CA THR A 124 4.51 -3.22 18.57
C THR A 124 3.54 -2.12 18.15
N SER A 125 3.89 -0.84 18.34
CA SER A 125 2.99 0.30 18.00
C SER A 125 2.80 0.48 16.50
N ILE A 126 3.88 0.55 15.73
CA ILE A 126 3.80 0.71 14.26
C ILE A 126 3.22 -0.54 13.60
N ARG A 127 3.52 -1.74 14.16
CA ARG A 127 2.91 -2.97 13.68
C ARG A 127 1.39 -2.97 13.84
N ALA A 128 0.87 -2.49 14.97
CA ALA A 128 -0.58 -2.34 15.18
C ALA A 128 -1.19 -1.38 14.16
N LEU A 129 -0.56 -0.23 13.89
CA LEU A 129 -1.00 0.72 12.86
C LEU A 129 -1.04 0.10 11.47
N ILE A 130 0.00 -0.66 11.09
CA ILE A 130 0.02 -1.37 9.81
C ILE A 130 -1.09 -2.43 9.73
N GLN A 131 -1.35 -3.14 10.84
CA GLN A 131 -2.44 -4.13 10.89
C GLN A 131 -3.80 -3.48 10.69
N ASP A 132 -4.04 -2.31 11.28
CA ASP A 132 -5.27 -1.53 11.09
C ASP A 132 -5.43 -1.08 9.63
N GLU A 133 -4.37 -0.59 8.99
CA GLU A 133 -4.38 -0.22 7.57
C GLU A 133 -4.66 -1.43 6.66
N ILE A 134 -4.01 -2.56 6.90
CA ILE A 134 -4.25 -3.81 6.16
C ILE A 134 -5.71 -4.27 6.34
N GLN A 135 -6.25 -4.18 7.54
CA GLN A 135 -7.63 -4.53 7.81
C GLN A 135 -8.58 -3.61 7.03
N GLN A 136 -8.32 -2.31 6.98
CA GLN A 136 -9.11 -1.36 6.20
C GLN A 136 -9.03 -1.66 4.70
N HIS A 137 -7.85 -1.96 4.16
CA HIS A 137 -7.70 -2.37 2.76
C HIS A 137 -8.47 -3.65 2.44
N THR A 138 -8.40 -4.66 3.33
CA THR A 138 -9.16 -5.89 3.17
C THR A 138 -10.67 -5.63 3.20
N GLN A 139 -11.14 -4.73 4.06
CA GLN A 139 -12.55 -4.33 4.09
C GLN A 139 -12.97 -3.62 2.79
N ASN A 140 -12.13 -2.74 2.24
CA ASN A 140 -12.41 -2.10 0.96
C ASN A 140 -12.49 -3.13 -0.18
N MET A 141 -11.62 -4.14 -0.20
CA MET A 141 -11.72 -5.25 -1.16
C MET A 141 -13.05 -5.99 -1.04
N ARG A 142 -13.52 -6.28 0.19
CA ARG A 142 -14.82 -6.90 0.41
C ARG A 142 -15.96 -6.04 -0.13
N CYS A 143 -15.94 -4.73 0.11
CA CYS A 143 -16.94 -3.80 -0.42
C CYS A 143 -16.96 -3.83 -1.96
N SER A 144 -15.80 -3.74 -2.61
CA SER A 144 -15.70 -3.80 -4.07
C SER A 144 -16.26 -5.11 -4.65
N LEU A 145 -15.91 -6.24 -4.04
CA LEU A 145 -16.39 -7.57 -4.46
C LEU A 145 -17.91 -7.72 -4.20
N THR A 146 -18.42 -7.19 -3.08
CA THR A 146 -19.86 -7.18 -2.78
C THR A 146 -20.63 -6.38 -3.81
N ASN A 147 -20.13 -5.19 -4.18
CA ASN A 147 -20.74 -4.37 -5.23
C ASN A 147 -20.72 -5.10 -6.58
N ALA A 148 -19.62 -5.77 -6.91
CA ALA A 148 -19.51 -6.56 -8.14
C ALA A 148 -20.50 -7.73 -8.19
N VAL A 149 -20.75 -8.41 -7.05
CA VAL A 149 -21.80 -9.44 -6.94
C VAL A 149 -23.18 -8.82 -7.12
N HIS A 150 -23.49 -7.70 -6.47
CA HIS A 150 -24.77 -7.00 -6.61
C HIS A 150 -25.04 -6.52 -8.04
N ARG A 151 -24.01 -6.13 -8.77
CA ARG A 151 -24.09 -5.75 -10.20
C ARG A 151 -24.12 -6.95 -11.17
N GLY A 152 -24.07 -8.18 -10.64
CA GLY A 152 -24.07 -9.40 -11.48
C GLY A 152 -22.77 -9.65 -12.25
N GLN A 153 -21.70 -8.97 -11.91
CA GLN A 153 -20.37 -9.13 -12.51
C GLN A 153 -19.61 -10.35 -11.97
N LEU A 154 -19.95 -10.77 -10.74
CA LEU A 154 -19.48 -11.97 -10.08
C LEU A 154 -20.66 -12.84 -9.66
N PRO A 155 -20.47 -14.18 -9.53
CA PRO A 155 -21.54 -15.09 -9.13
C PRO A 155 -22.13 -14.73 -7.76
N SER A 156 -23.46 -14.84 -7.61
CA SER A 156 -24.13 -14.62 -6.33
C SER A 156 -23.74 -15.69 -5.27
N THR A 157 -23.18 -16.80 -5.70
CA THR A 157 -22.66 -17.88 -4.83
C THR A 157 -21.23 -17.62 -4.35
N LEU A 158 -20.57 -16.55 -4.82
CA LEU A 158 -19.19 -16.24 -4.44
C LEU A 158 -19.08 -15.93 -2.95
N SER A 159 -18.21 -16.65 -2.25
CA SER A 159 -17.79 -16.25 -0.90
C SER A 159 -16.86 -15.03 -1.00
N VAL A 160 -17.43 -13.83 -0.80
CA VAL A 160 -16.67 -12.56 -0.83
C VAL A 160 -15.49 -12.59 0.15
N GLU A 161 -15.66 -13.21 1.32
CA GLU A 161 -14.60 -13.35 2.33
C GLU A 161 -13.40 -14.15 1.78
N ARG A 162 -13.66 -15.33 1.21
CA ARG A 162 -12.60 -16.17 0.61
C ARG A 162 -11.95 -15.50 -0.58
N ALA A 163 -12.74 -14.81 -1.40
CA ALA A 163 -12.26 -14.08 -2.57
C ALA A 163 -11.32 -12.92 -2.15
N ALA A 164 -11.68 -12.16 -1.12
CA ALA A 164 -10.84 -11.08 -0.59
C ALA A 164 -9.51 -11.62 -0.04
N ILE A 165 -9.54 -12.73 0.72
CA ILE A 165 -8.33 -13.40 1.21
C ILE A 165 -7.45 -13.86 0.04
N LEU A 166 -8.03 -14.53 -0.96
CA LEU A 166 -7.28 -15.01 -2.12
C LEU A 166 -6.59 -13.86 -2.86
N LEU A 167 -7.31 -12.78 -3.15
CA LEU A 167 -6.76 -11.62 -3.85
C LEU A 167 -5.66 -10.96 -3.05
N HIS A 168 -5.88 -10.70 -1.77
CA HIS A 168 -4.89 -10.08 -0.89
C HIS A 168 -3.60 -10.91 -0.84
N CYS A 169 -3.71 -12.20 -0.51
CA CYS A 169 -2.54 -13.09 -0.44
C CYS A 169 -1.84 -13.24 -1.80
N SER A 170 -2.59 -13.23 -2.91
CA SER A 170 -2.01 -13.36 -4.24
C SER A 170 -1.23 -12.11 -4.64
N VAL A 171 -1.79 -10.91 -4.42
CA VAL A 171 -1.14 -9.64 -4.73
C VAL A 171 0.12 -9.46 -3.88
N ASP A 172 0.03 -9.70 -2.57
CA ASP A 172 1.18 -9.65 -1.66
C ASP A 172 2.26 -10.66 -2.06
N GLY A 173 1.85 -11.88 -2.41
CA GLY A 173 2.75 -12.93 -2.88
C GLY A 173 3.47 -12.54 -4.17
N LEU A 174 2.77 -11.95 -5.14
CA LEU A 174 3.38 -11.44 -6.38
C LEU A 174 4.41 -10.35 -6.09
N ILE A 175 4.04 -9.35 -5.30
CA ILE A 175 4.94 -8.25 -4.93
C ILE A 175 6.16 -8.79 -4.17
N MET A 176 5.95 -9.61 -3.14
CA MET A 176 7.03 -10.15 -2.31
C MET A 176 8.01 -11.02 -3.13
N ASN A 177 7.50 -11.92 -3.99
CA ASN A 177 8.33 -12.76 -4.83
C ASN A 177 9.13 -11.93 -5.82
N TRP A 178 8.50 -10.93 -6.46
CA TRP A 178 9.19 -10.05 -7.39
C TRP A 178 10.26 -9.18 -6.69
N LEU A 179 9.96 -8.60 -5.53
CA LEU A 179 10.93 -7.82 -4.75
C LEU A 179 12.16 -8.64 -4.33
N ASN A 180 12.00 -9.95 -4.12
CA ASN A 180 13.11 -10.83 -3.75
C ASN A 180 13.90 -11.35 -4.96
N GLN A 181 13.27 -11.48 -6.13
CA GLN A 181 13.83 -12.09 -7.33
C GLN A 181 13.30 -11.38 -8.59
N HIS A 182 13.79 -10.15 -8.85
CA HIS A 182 13.35 -9.32 -9.99
C HIS A 182 13.48 -9.98 -11.36
N GLU A 183 14.42 -10.92 -11.51
CA GLU A 183 14.69 -11.58 -12.79
C GLU A 183 13.68 -12.70 -13.12
N ARG A 184 12.82 -13.05 -12.17
CA ARG A 184 11.93 -14.20 -12.31
C ARG A 184 10.76 -13.95 -13.26
N PHE A 185 10.24 -12.73 -13.29
CA PHE A 185 9.16 -12.27 -14.17
C PHE A 185 9.12 -10.73 -14.18
N ASP A 186 8.51 -10.15 -15.21
CA ASP A 186 8.31 -8.70 -15.32
C ASP A 186 6.96 -8.30 -14.69
N LEU A 187 7.00 -7.84 -13.43
CA LEU A 187 5.78 -7.49 -12.71
C LEU A 187 4.97 -6.39 -13.41
N ALA A 188 5.62 -5.43 -14.08
CA ALA A 188 4.91 -4.36 -14.78
C ALA A 188 4.23 -4.86 -16.06
N ALA A 189 4.95 -5.66 -16.86
CA ALA A 189 4.43 -6.21 -18.11
C ALA A 189 3.35 -7.27 -17.84
N ASP A 190 3.55 -8.11 -16.82
CA ASP A 190 2.67 -9.23 -16.50
C ASP A 190 1.46 -8.84 -15.63
N ALA A 191 1.42 -7.62 -15.06
CA ALA A 191 0.40 -7.17 -14.10
C ALA A 191 -1.03 -7.42 -14.58
N GLU A 192 -1.33 -7.05 -15.82
CA GLU A 192 -2.67 -7.21 -16.38
C GLU A 192 -3.06 -8.69 -16.52
N ALA A 193 -2.20 -9.52 -17.08
CA ALA A 193 -2.46 -10.93 -17.26
C ALA A 193 -2.63 -11.66 -15.92
N LEU A 194 -1.79 -11.34 -14.93
CA LEU A 194 -1.85 -11.92 -13.59
C LEU A 194 -3.15 -11.56 -12.87
N VAL A 195 -3.53 -10.27 -12.88
CA VAL A 195 -4.78 -9.82 -12.25
C VAL A 195 -5.99 -10.40 -12.98
N GLN A 196 -6.01 -10.41 -14.33
CA GLN A 196 -7.11 -11.00 -15.09
C GLN A 196 -7.28 -12.49 -14.77
N ALA A 197 -6.19 -13.25 -14.60
CA ALA A 197 -6.26 -14.65 -14.18
C ALA A 197 -6.89 -14.81 -12.79
N LEU A 198 -6.57 -13.93 -11.84
CA LEU A 198 -7.19 -13.93 -10.51
C LEU A 198 -8.69 -13.61 -10.61
N ILE A 199 -9.08 -12.58 -11.34
CA ILE A 199 -10.49 -12.22 -11.54
C ILE A 199 -11.26 -13.33 -12.26
N PHE A 200 -10.64 -13.97 -13.26
CA PHE A 200 -11.23 -15.12 -13.94
C PHE A 200 -11.50 -16.27 -12.97
N SER A 201 -10.59 -16.55 -12.04
CA SER A 201 -10.78 -17.60 -11.02
C SER A 201 -11.99 -17.31 -10.12
N LEU A 202 -12.24 -16.04 -9.77
CA LEU A 202 -13.40 -15.65 -8.98
C LEU A 202 -14.73 -15.90 -9.71
N ARG A 203 -14.73 -15.74 -11.04
CA ARG A 203 -15.92 -15.97 -11.85
C ARG A 203 -16.31 -17.45 -11.99
N HIS A 204 -15.33 -18.37 -11.88
CA HIS A 204 -15.53 -19.76 -12.29
C HIS A 204 -15.35 -20.81 -11.19
N ASN A 205 -14.54 -20.54 -10.14
CA ASN A 205 -14.08 -21.60 -9.24
C ASN A 205 -14.38 -21.43 -7.74
N LEU A 206 -14.72 -20.25 -7.27
CA LEU A 206 -14.91 -20.01 -5.83
C LEU A 206 -16.37 -20.00 -5.37
N GLY A 207 -17.29 -20.36 -6.26
CA GLY A 207 -18.72 -20.41 -5.97
C GLY A 207 -19.31 -21.80 -5.75
N GLN A 208 -18.49 -22.86 -5.80
CA GLN A 208 -18.97 -24.22 -5.49
C GLN A 208 -18.54 -24.61 -4.07
N PRO A 209 -19.47 -25.17 -3.27
CA PRO A 209 -19.19 -25.70 -1.93
C PRO A 209 -18.21 -26.86 -1.96
#